data_b93d8623dcee4c410f37431010658006
#
_entry.id   b93d8623dcee4c410f37431010658006
#
_cell.length_a   1.000
_cell.length_b   1.000
_cell.length_c   1.000
_cell.angle_alpha   90.00
_cell.angle_beta   90.00
_cell.angle_gamma   90.00
#
_symmetry.space_group_name_H-M   'P 1'
#
loop_
_entity.id
_entity.type
_entity.pdbx_description
1 polymer ?
#
loop_
_entity_poly.entity_id
_entity_poly.type
_entity_poly.pdbx_seq_one_letter_code
_entity_poly.pdbx_strand_id
1 'polypeptide(L)'
;MDKRSLNISGPMKQRPQAWLEIKLMTNRIFLPVLALFFAACSGSQNTETTVQTNPNQPLEFYGNTQGTTFSVICNDSVDITSEEIENILRNFDLALSAYIPNSTITELNEASAGVFVYKDSFNYFNRCYLLSQQMWQISNGAFDPSVYPLVDGWGFMKDLENVPDSTTVDSLRALVGFGKGVNFTFHAHTDSVGNSIPEFKITKHNSRAKLDFNAIAQGIAVDVIAECLESKNAKNYFVEIGGEIRVKGKNSEGKLWTIGIDKPIEGSTGEDRELQEIIQIDNRSVATSGSYRKFYEKAGIKYSHTIDPRTGYPVTHSLLSATVVAENCGIADAMATAFMVMGADKSIQFLNEHPELNLDVYLIFTNDKGRMETYFTKDFEKLIVE
;
A
#
# COMPACT_ATOMS: atom_id res chain seq x y z
N MET A 1 -17.58 41.43 -6.96
CA MET A 1 -16.87 40.24 -6.47
C MET A 1 -17.12 39.14 -7.44
N ASP A 2 -16.15 38.90 -8.27
CA ASP A 2 -16.24 38.15 -9.53
C ASP A 2 -16.05 36.67 -9.26
N LYS A 3 -17.10 35.87 -9.42
CA LYS A 3 -17.04 34.41 -9.37
C LYS A 3 -16.55 33.91 -10.71
N ARG A 4 -15.25 33.75 -10.88
CA ARG A 4 -14.70 32.99 -11.98
C ARG A 4 -14.97 31.51 -11.73
N SER A 5 -15.94 30.98 -12.45
CA SER A 5 -16.17 29.54 -12.59
C SER A 5 -14.96 28.92 -13.28
N LEU A 6 -14.24 28.06 -12.57
CA LEU A 6 -13.24 27.17 -13.17
C LEU A 6 -13.96 26.18 -14.05
N ASN A 7 -13.83 26.35 -15.35
CA ASN A 7 -14.37 25.46 -16.38
C ASN A 7 -13.44 24.23 -16.45
N ILE A 8 -13.78 23.15 -15.74
CA ILE A 8 -13.07 21.87 -15.74
C ILE A 8 -13.86 20.93 -16.67
N SER A 9 -13.92 21.23 -17.94
CA SER A 9 -14.46 20.33 -18.95
C SER A 9 -13.54 20.28 -20.15
N GLY A 10 -12.55 19.38 -20.06
CA GLY A 10 -11.95 18.86 -21.29
C GLY A 10 -12.97 17.93 -21.99
N PRO A 11 -13.15 18.00 -23.31
CA PRO A 11 -14.12 17.17 -23.99
C PRO A 11 -13.69 15.71 -23.92
N MET A 12 -14.61 14.82 -23.45
CA MET A 12 -14.49 13.39 -23.63
C MET A 12 -14.39 13.09 -25.13
N LYS A 13 -13.20 12.78 -25.61
CA LYS A 13 -13.01 12.20 -26.95
C LYS A 13 -13.60 10.78 -26.91
N GLN A 14 -14.72 10.57 -27.61
CA GLN A 14 -15.21 9.23 -27.92
C GLN A 14 -14.14 8.51 -28.74
N ARG A 15 -13.51 7.49 -28.15
CA ARG A 15 -12.55 6.62 -28.84
C ARG A 15 -13.30 5.60 -29.69
N PRO A 16 -12.83 5.26 -30.91
CA PRO A 16 -13.42 4.21 -31.75
C PRO A 16 -13.27 2.84 -31.07
N GLN A 17 -14.29 1.99 -31.26
CA GLN A 17 -14.32 0.57 -30.86
C GLN A 17 -13.32 -0.29 -31.68
N ALA A 18 -12.03 -0.20 -31.36
CA ALA A 18 -11.00 -1.01 -32.01
C ALA A 18 -10.08 -1.73 -31.00
N TRP A 19 -10.59 -2.06 -29.81
CA TRP A 19 -9.84 -2.74 -28.75
C TRP A 19 -10.41 -4.11 -28.38
N LEU A 20 -10.88 -4.83 -29.40
CA LEU A 20 -11.19 -6.26 -29.27
C LEU A 20 -10.13 -7.01 -30.07
N GLU A 21 -9.08 -7.49 -29.43
CA GLU A 21 -8.28 -8.66 -29.78
C GLU A 21 -6.86 -8.58 -29.19
N ILE A 22 -6.77 -8.73 -27.84
CA ILE A 22 -5.61 -9.39 -27.26
C ILE A 22 -6.15 -10.60 -26.49
N LYS A 23 -6.48 -11.63 -27.26
CA LYS A 23 -6.75 -12.96 -26.75
C LYS A 23 -5.42 -13.64 -26.46
N LEU A 24 -5.15 -13.88 -25.19
CA LEU A 24 -4.13 -14.82 -24.73
C LEU A 24 -4.32 -16.17 -25.43
N MET A 25 -3.39 -16.56 -26.26
CA MET A 25 -3.24 -17.94 -26.74
C MET A 25 -2.59 -18.77 -25.63
N THR A 26 -3.39 -19.37 -24.77
CA THR A 26 -2.95 -20.49 -23.95
C THR A 26 -3.26 -21.78 -24.69
N ASN A 27 -2.26 -22.34 -25.36
CA ASN A 27 -2.32 -23.69 -25.91
C ASN A 27 -2.27 -24.70 -24.77
N ARG A 28 -3.43 -25.29 -24.43
CA ARG A 28 -3.50 -26.52 -23.64
C ARG A 28 -3.22 -27.72 -24.56
N ILE A 29 -2.08 -28.32 -24.41
CA ILE A 29 -1.81 -29.66 -24.96
C ILE A 29 -2.14 -30.67 -23.84
N PHE A 30 -3.22 -31.41 -24.02
CA PHE A 30 -3.54 -32.62 -23.25
C PHE A 30 -2.70 -33.77 -23.82
N LEU A 31 -1.91 -34.43 -23.00
CA LEU A 31 -1.36 -35.76 -23.29
C LEU A 31 -1.74 -36.72 -22.15
N PRO A 32 -2.11 -37.98 -22.50
CA PRO A 32 -2.68 -38.89 -21.51
C PRO A 32 -1.60 -39.60 -20.68
N VAL A 33 -1.95 -39.80 -19.42
CA VAL A 33 -1.20 -40.57 -18.41
C VAL A 33 -1.17 -42.02 -18.83
N LEU A 34 0.03 -42.59 -19.04
CA LEU A 34 0.26 -44.02 -19.06
C LEU A 34 1.07 -44.39 -17.81
N ALA A 35 0.43 -45.06 -16.89
CA ALA A 35 1.04 -45.60 -15.68
C ALA A 35 1.88 -46.83 -16.01
N LEU A 36 3.16 -46.81 -15.61
CA LEU A 36 3.97 -48.03 -15.49
C LEU A 36 4.69 -48.01 -14.14
N PHE A 37 4.25 -48.92 -13.29
CA PHE A 37 4.95 -49.31 -12.07
C PHE A 37 6.27 -50.03 -12.40
N PHE A 38 7.38 -49.59 -11.83
CA PHE A 38 8.51 -50.43 -11.48
C PHE A 38 9.10 -49.99 -10.15
N ALA A 39 9.15 -50.93 -9.23
CA ALA A 39 9.82 -50.83 -7.95
C ALA A 39 11.33 -51.05 -8.08
N ALA A 40 12.10 -50.34 -7.29
CA ALA A 40 13.09 -50.87 -6.35
C ALA A 40 14.37 -50.02 -6.25
N CYS A 41 14.77 -49.81 -5.02
CA CYS A 41 16.11 -49.66 -4.45
C CYS A 41 16.80 -48.31 -4.43
N SER A 42 16.72 -47.73 -3.23
CA SER A 42 17.82 -47.15 -2.40
C SER A 42 19.00 -46.45 -3.11
N GLY A 43 19.06 -45.18 -2.89
CA GLY A 43 20.23 -44.33 -3.10
C GLY A 43 19.88 -42.90 -2.86
N SER A 44 20.04 -42.44 -1.60
CA SER A 44 19.96 -41.01 -1.25
C SER A 44 21.09 -40.29 -1.96
N GLN A 45 20.78 -39.65 -3.06
CA GLN A 45 21.60 -38.56 -3.61
C GLN A 45 20.81 -37.29 -3.52
N ASN A 46 21.28 -36.37 -2.66
CA ASN A 46 20.88 -34.99 -2.69
C ASN A 46 21.26 -34.42 -4.05
N THR A 47 20.34 -34.41 -4.97
CA THR A 47 20.47 -33.60 -6.19
C THR A 47 20.12 -32.16 -5.82
N GLU A 48 21.15 -31.39 -5.50
CA GLU A 48 21.05 -29.93 -5.62
C GLU A 48 20.66 -29.65 -7.07
N THR A 49 19.41 -29.27 -7.26
CA THR A 49 18.93 -28.77 -8.55
C THR A 49 19.52 -27.37 -8.71
N THR A 50 20.74 -27.31 -9.27
CA THR A 50 21.27 -26.08 -9.83
C THR A 50 20.34 -25.67 -10.96
N VAL A 51 19.45 -24.70 -10.69
CA VAL A 51 18.69 -24.01 -11.72
C VAL A 51 19.73 -23.30 -12.60
N GLN A 52 20.01 -23.84 -13.79
CA GLN A 52 20.77 -23.11 -14.82
C GLN A 52 19.90 -21.92 -15.22
N THR A 53 20.15 -20.75 -14.61
CA THR A 53 19.53 -19.50 -15.04
C THR A 53 20.10 -19.15 -16.40
N ASN A 54 19.23 -19.11 -17.40
CA ASN A 54 19.58 -18.57 -18.71
C ASN A 54 19.83 -17.06 -18.49
N PRO A 55 21.04 -16.52 -18.75
CA PRO A 55 21.39 -15.13 -18.41
C PRO A 55 20.55 -14.07 -19.14
N ASN A 56 19.65 -14.48 -20.03
CA ASN A 56 18.76 -13.59 -20.78
C ASN A 56 17.28 -13.70 -20.36
N GLN A 57 16.96 -14.40 -19.28
CA GLN A 57 15.58 -14.45 -18.76
C GLN A 57 15.47 -13.63 -17.46
N PRO A 58 14.39 -12.87 -17.29
CA PRO A 58 14.14 -12.16 -16.03
C PRO A 58 14.03 -13.14 -14.87
N LEU A 59 14.48 -12.74 -13.71
CA LEU A 59 14.15 -13.41 -12.45
C LEU A 59 12.74 -13.00 -12.05
N GLU A 60 11.89 -13.97 -11.81
CA GLU A 60 10.49 -13.74 -11.46
C GLU A 60 10.12 -14.51 -10.19
N PHE A 61 9.58 -13.81 -9.21
CA PHE A 61 9.15 -14.37 -7.93
C PHE A 61 7.72 -13.95 -7.64
N TYR A 62 6.89 -14.90 -7.24
CA TYR A 62 5.48 -14.71 -6.95
C TYR A 62 5.11 -15.46 -5.68
N GLY A 63 4.21 -14.89 -4.90
CA GLY A 63 3.73 -15.54 -3.68
C GLY A 63 2.64 -14.75 -2.99
N ASN A 64 2.40 -15.10 -1.72
CA ASN A 64 1.41 -14.44 -0.86
C ASN A 64 2.08 -13.81 0.35
N THR A 65 1.68 -12.61 0.69
CA THR A 65 2.12 -11.86 1.87
C THR A 65 1.04 -10.86 2.27
N GLN A 66 0.99 -10.44 3.52
CA GLN A 66 0.12 -9.35 4.01
C GLN A 66 -1.35 -9.45 3.60
N GLY A 67 -1.86 -10.68 3.48
CA GLY A 67 -3.24 -10.94 3.07
C GLY A 67 -3.53 -10.74 1.59
N THR A 68 -2.49 -10.58 0.76
CA THR A 68 -2.55 -10.38 -0.69
C THR A 68 -1.44 -11.17 -1.40
N THR A 69 -1.18 -10.87 -2.67
CA THR A 69 -0.09 -11.45 -3.47
C THR A 69 1.08 -10.48 -3.59
N PHE A 70 2.26 -11.01 -3.90
CA PHE A 70 3.40 -10.22 -4.36
C PHE A 70 3.94 -10.72 -5.69
N SER A 71 4.56 -9.81 -6.43
CA SER A 71 5.27 -10.05 -7.67
C SER A 71 6.58 -9.27 -7.68
N VAL A 72 7.70 -9.96 -7.89
CA VAL A 72 9.03 -9.35 -8.03
C VAL A 72 9.63 -9.82 -9.34
N ILE A 73 9.92 -8.89 -10.24
CA ILE A 73 10.56 -9.16 -11.54
C ILE A 73 11.85 -8.37 -11.59
N CYS A 74 12.97 -9.04 -11.89
CA CYS A 74 14.26 -8.40 -12.05
C CYS A 74 14.89 -8.85 -13.39
N ASN A 75 15.18 -7.89 -14.26
CA ASN A 75 15.75 -8.15 -15.57
C ASN A 75 17.30 -8.22 -15.55
N ASP A 76 17.88 -7.92 -14.39
CA ASP A 76 19.34 -8.01 -14.23
C ASP A 76 19.71 -9.37 -13.61
N SER A 77 20.92 -9.84 -13.93
CA SER A 77 21.46 -11.03 -13.30
C SER A 77 22.01 -10.69 -11.91
N VAL A 78 21.18 -10.87 -10.90
CA VAL A 78 21.53 -10.63 -9.49
C VAL A 78 21.40 -11.93 -8.69
N ASP A 79 22.19 -12.06 -7.64
CA ASP A 79 22.13 -13.21 -6.74
C ASP A 79 21.05 -12.96 -5.66
N ILE A 80 19.81 -13.34 -6.00
CA ILE A 80 18.65 -13.30 -5.11
C ILE A 80 17.82 -14.57 -5.28
N THR A 81 17.25 -15.06 -4.18
CA THR A 81 16.42 -16.26 -4.18
C THR A 81 15.00 -15.94 -3.69
N SER A 82 14.03 -16.82 -4.02
CA SER A 82 12.67 -16.75 -3.47
C SER A 82 12.68 -16.79 -1.95
N GLU A 83 13.51 -17.65 -1.36
CA GLU A 83 13.65 -17.78 0.09
C GLU A 83 14.11 -16.47 0.74
N GLU A 84 15.02 -15.73 0.12
CA GLU A 84 15.49 -14.44 0.62
C GLU A 84 14.35 -13.40 0.63
N ILE A 85 13.57 -13.31 -0.46
CA ILE A 85 12.39 -12.42 -0.55
C ILE A 85 11.35 -12.81 0.50
N GLU A 86 11.01 -14.08 0.61
CA GLU A 86 10.05 -14.59 1.58
C GLU A 86 10.50 -14.37 3.03
N ASN A 87 11.82 -14.46 3.29
CA ASN A 87 12.37 -14.17 4.61
C ASN A 87 12.28 -12.67 4.95
N ILE A 88 12.52 -11.79 3.99
CA ILE A 88 12.32 -10.34 4.15
C ILE A 88 10.87 -10.06 4.54
N LEU A 89 9.91 -10.57 3.76
CA LEU A 89 8.48 -10.37 3.98
C LEU A 89 8.02 -10.94 5.33
N ARG A 90 8.45 -12.15 5.68
CA ARG A 90 8.13 -12.79 6.96
C ARG A 90 8.64 -11.98 8.15
N ASN A 91 9.89 -11.49 8.09
CA ASN A 91 10.45 -10.68 9.17
C ASN A 91 9.75 -9.31 9.25
N PHE A 92 9.35 -8.75 8.11
CA PHE A 92 8.57 -7.52 8.04
C PHE A 92 7.21 -7.70 8.71
N ASP A 93 6.52 -8.79 8.41
CA ASP A 93 5.23 -9.14 9.01
C ASP A 93 5.33 -9.39 10.52
N LEU A 94 6.39 -10.05 10.99
CA LEU A 94 6.66 -10.23 12.43
C LEU A 94 6.91 -8.90 13.16
N ALA A 95 7.36 -7.87 12.47
CA ALA A 95 7.49 -6.55 13.06
C ALA A 95 6.17 -5.77 13.10
N LEU A 96 5.37 -5.80 12.01
CA LEU A 96 4.35 -4.79 11.72
C LEU A 96 2.93 -5.32 11.52
N SER A 97 2.71 -6.63 11.37
CA SER A 97 1.37 -7.16 11.12
C SER A 97 0.52 -7.21 12.39
N ALA A 98 -0.55 -6.43 12.42
CA ALA A 98 -1.55 -6.46 13.50
C ALA A 98 -2.42 -7.74 13.50
N TYR A 99 -2.23 -8.63 12.52
CA TYR A 99 -2.96 -9.91 12.39
C TYR A 99 -2.16 -11.11 12.92
N ILE A 100 -0.87 -10.95 13.13
CA ILE A 100 0.01 -12.01 13.67
C ILE A 100 0.10 -11.86 15.20
N PRO A 101 -0.33 -12.87 15.99
CA PRO A 101 -0.42 -12.74 17.45
C PRO A 101 0.89 -12.42 18.17
N ASN A 102 2.03 -12.85 17.63
CA ASN A 102 3.36 -12.66 18.21
C ASN A 102 4.21 -11.67 17.41
N SER A 103 3.58 -10.77 16.66
CA SER A 103 4.27 -9.65 16.03
C SER A 103 4.56 -8.55 17.06
N THR A 104 5.60 -7.76 16.80
CA THR A 104 5.98 -6.65 17.70
C THR A 104 4.84 -5.64 17.88
N ILE A 105 4.12 -5.31 16.80
CA ILE A 105 2.99 -4.37 16.90
C ILE A 105 1.82 -4.97 17.69
N THR A 106 1.53 -6.27 17.56
CA THR A 106 0.46 -6.94 18.32
C THR A 106 0.82 -6.97 19.80
N GLU A 107 2.04 -7.34 20.15
CA GLU A 107 2.52 -7.31 21.54
C GLU A 107 2.39 -5.91 22.15
N LEU A 108 2.80 -4.87 21.42
CA LEU A 108 2.65 -3.49 21.85
C LEU A 108 1.16 -3.11 22.00
N ASN A 109 0.32 -3.50 21.06
CA ASN A 109 -1.11 -3.18 21.08
C ASN A 109 -1.85 -3.84 22.25
N GLU A 110 -1.47 -5.04 22.64
CA GLU A 110 -2.07 -5.77 23.76
C GLU A 110 -1.46 -5.42 25.12
N ALA A 111 -0.29 -4.78 25.12
CA ALA A 111 0.38 -4.38 26.36
C ALA A 111 -0.44 -3.35 27.15
N SER A 112 -0.33 -3.38 28.48
CA SER A 112 -0.80 -2.30 29.35
C SER A 112 0.03 -1.02 29.14
N ALA A 113 -0.37 0.09 29.77
CA ALA A 113 0.48 1.29 29.77
C ALA A 113 1.83 0.99 30.43
N GLY A 114 2.91 1.51 29.85
CA GLY A 114 4.27 1.23 30.32
C GLY A 114 5.35 1.61 29.31
N VAL A 115 6.57 1.25 29.65
CA VAL A 115 7.76 1.46 28.81
C VAL A 115 8.23 0.12 28.29
N PHE A 116 8.43 0.02 27.00
CA PHE A 116 8.81 -1.21 26.31
C PHE A 116 10.06 -0.99 25.48
N VAL A 117 10.90 -2.01 25.41
CA VAL A 117 12.06 -2.06 24.53
C VAL A 117 11.92 -3.31 23.66
N TYR A 118 11.95 -3.13 22.36
CA TYR A 118 11.81 -4.19 21.39
C TYR A 118 13.05 -4.29 20.52
N LYS A 119 13.38 -5.52 20.10
CA LYS A 119 14.38 -5.74 19.06
C LYS A 119 13.78 -5.38 17.69
N ASP A 120 14.55 -4.66 16.89
CA ASP A 120 14.22 -4.28 15.51
C ASP A 120 15.43 -4.52 14.61
N SER A 121 15.88 -5.78 14.56
CA SER A 121 17.14 -6.19 13.92
C SER A 121 17.23 -5.78 12.45
N PHE A 122 16.10 -5.58 11.78
CA PHE A 122 16.00 -5.15 10.39
C PHE A 122 15.58 -3.69 10.24
N ASN A 123 15.40 -2.97 11.35
CA ASN A 123 14.97 -1.56 11.37
C ASN A 123 13.58 -1.32 10.72
N TYR A 124 12.71 -2.34 10.68
CA TYR A 124 11.41 -2.23 10.01
C TYR A 124 10.42 -1.40 10.81
N PHE A 125 10.30 -1.66 12.12
CA PHE A 125 9.38 -0.92 12.97
C PHE A 125 9.79 0.55 13.09
N ASN A 126 11.06 0.81 13.35
CA ASN A 126 11.60 2.18 13.45
C ASN A 126 11.40 2.96 12.14
N ARG A 127 11.70 2.35 11.00
CA ARG A 127 11.49 2.95 9.68
C ARG A 127 10.02 3.30 9.46
N CYS A 128 9.12 2.36 9.75
CA CYS A 128 7.68 2.58 9.60
C CYS A 128 7.17 3.68 10.53
N TYR A 129 7.63 3.68 11.79
CA TYR A 129 7.26 4.71 12.76
C TYR A 129 7.71 6.11 12.33
N LEU A 130 8.96 6.26 11.91
CA LEU A 130 9.52 7.56 11.52
C LEU A 130 8.86 8.11 10.25
N LEU A 131 8.64 7.27 9.23
CA LEU A 131 7.93 7.69 8.04
C LEU A 131 6.47 8.05 8.37
N SER A 132 5.82 7.27 9.23
CA SER A 132 4.46 7.57 9.70
C SER A 132 4.38 8.91 10.41
N GLN A 133 5.38 9.25 11.23
CA GLN A 133 5.43 10.54 11.92
C GLN A 133 5.57 11.69 10.93
N GLN A 134 6.38 11.54 9.91
CA GLN A 134 6.53 12.53 8.84
C GLN A 134 5.21 12.69 8.06
N MET A 135 4.57 11.59 7.65
CA MET A 135 3.29 11.63 6.91
C MET A 135 2.15 12.19 7.76
N TRP A 136 2.13 11.88 9.06
CA TRP A 136 1.18 12.49 10.00
C TRP A 136 1.33 14.00 10.06
N GLN A 137 2.56 14.52 10.17
CA GLN A 137 2.84 15.96 10.22
C GLN A 137 2.43 16.65 8.91
N ILE A 138 2.88 16.12 7.77
CA ILE A 138 2.62 16.68 6.44
C ILE A 138 1.12 16.71 6.15
N SER A 139 0.41 15.61 6.42
CA SER A 139 -1.04 15.49 6.16
C SER A 139 -1.91 16.19 7.20
N ASN A 140 -1.31 16.86 8.20
CA ASN A 140 -2.03 17.45 9.33
C ASN A 140 -2.99 16.46 10.01
N GLY A 141 -2.50 15.22 10.22
CA GLY A 141 -3.20 14.13 10.88
C GLY A 141 -4.30 13.48 10.05
N ALA A 142 -4.37 13.72 8.74
CA ALA A 142 -5.26 12.97 7.86
C ALA A 142 -4.78 11.51 7.72
N PHE A 143 -3.48 11.28 7.61
CA PHE A 143 -2.86 9.99 7.84
C PHE A 143 -2.49 9.88 9.34
N ASP A 144 -2.98 8.85 10.03
CA ASP A 144 -2.69 8.64 11.46
C ASP A 144 -2.71 7.14 11.80
N PRO A 145 -1.56 6.51 12.06
CA PRO A 145 -1.50 5.09 12.39
C PRO A 145 -2.06 4.75 13.77
N SER A 146 -2.40 5.74 14.61
CA SER A 146 -3.12 5.50 15.87
C SER A 146 -4.64 5.40 15.70
N VAL A 147 -5.15 5.37 14.47
CA VAL A 147 -6.58 5.32 14.14
C VAL A 147 -7.26 3.98 14.51
N TYR A 148 -6.49 2.93 14.80
CA TYR A 148 -7.00 1.58 15.09
C TYR A 148 -8.22 1.53 16.03
N PRO A 149 -8.26 2.23 17.18
CA PRO A 149 -9.41 2.20 18.08
C PRO A 149 -10.71 2.69 17.42
N LEU A 150 -10.61 3.64 16.49
CA LEU A 150 -11.76 4.12 15.72
C LEU A 150 -12.17 3.09 14.68
N VAL A 151 -11.22 2.49 13.94
CA VAL A 151 -11.51 1.45 12.93
C VAL A 151 -12.22 0.25 13.56
N ASP A 152 -11.72 -0.24 14.72
CA ASP A 152 -12.37 -1.30 15.49
C ASP A 152 -13.73 -0.87 16.05
N GLY A 153 -13.82 0.35 16.58
CA GLY A 153 -15.04 0.91 17.13
C GLY A 153 -16.15 1.11 16.09
N TRP A 154 -15.80 1.40 14.83
CA TRP A 154 -16.74 1.49 13.72
C TRP A 154 -17.04 0.13 13.06
N GLY A 155 -16.45 -0.99 13.53
CA GLY A 155 -16.78 -2.33 13.08
C GLY A 155 -16.08 -2.79 11.81
N PHE A 156 -14.97 -2.15 11.42
CA PHE A 156 -14.20 -2.59 10.27
C PHE A 156 -13.22 -3.73 10.59
N MET A 157 -13.03 -4.02 11.90
CA MET A 157 -12.23 -5.16 12.38
C MET A 157 -13.10 -6.31 12.90
N LYS A 158 -14.38 -6.06 13.22
CA LYS A 158 -15.35 -7.02 13.71
C LYS A 158 -16.78 -6.55 13.45
N ASP A 159 -17.73 -7.47 13.37
CA ASP A 159 -19.14 -7.12 13.23
C ASP A 159 -19.65 -6.30 14.42
N LEU A 160 -20.40 -5.25 14.13
CA LEU A 160 -21.05 -4.41 15.15
C LEU A 160 -22.53 -4.70 15.27
N GLU A 161 -23.02 -4.80 16.52
CA GLU A 161 -24.45 -4.80 16.79
C GLU A 161 -25.07 -3.42 16.51
N ASN A 162 -24.41 -2.36 16.93
CA ASN A 162 -24.89 -0.97 16.80
C ASN A 162 -23.79 -0.02 16.32
N VAL A 163 -24.18 1.00 15.55
CA VAL A 163 -23.32 2.12 15.18
C VAL A 163 -22.96 2.90 16.45
N PRO A 164 -21.68 3.27 16.66
CA PRO A 164 -21.27 3.99 17.86
C PRO A 164 -21.93 5.38 17.95
N ASP A 165 -22.37 5.75 19.15
CA ASP A 165 -22.87 7.10 19.43
C ASP A 165 -21.71 8.11 19.55
N SER A 166 -22.06 9.40 19.62
CA SER A 166 -21.06 10.47 19.69
C SER A 166 -20.17 10.38 20.94
N THR A 167 -20.70 9.94 22.07
CA THR A 167 -19.94 9.75 23.32
C THR A 167 -18.88 8.66 23.16
N THR A 168 -19.26 7.55 22.53
CA THR A 168 -18.36 6.46 22.20
C THR A 168 -17.27 6.93 21.23
N VAL A 169 -17.66 7.65 20.15
CA VAL A 169 -16.70 8.20 19.18
C VAL A 169 -15.72 9.16 19.85
N ASP A 170 -16.17 10.07 20.71
CA ASP A 170 -15.29 10.99 21.43
C ASP A 170 -14.31 10.26 22.37
N SER A 171 -14.77 9.19 23.05
CA SER A 171 -13.92 8.33 23.88
C SER A 171 -12.84 7.61 23.07
N LEU A 172 -13.16 7.15 21.85
CA LEU A 172 -12.21 6.48 20.96
C LEU A 172 -11.25 7.50 20.33
N ARG A 173 -11.75 8.67 19.93
CA ARG A 173 -10.94 9.74 19.36
C ARG A 173 -9.87 10.26 20.34
N ALA A 174 -10.12 10.22 21.64
CA ALA A 174 -9.13 10.56 22.67
C ALA A 174 -7.89 9.63 22.67
N LEU A 175 -8.00 8.44 22.05
CA LEU A 175 -6.90 7.47 21.86
C LEU A 175 -6.09 7.70 20.58
N VAL A 176 -6.49 8.66 19.74
CA VAL A 176 -5.92 8.95 18.42
C VAL A 176 -5.12 10.25 18.46
N GLY A 177 -4.09 10.35 17.66
CA GLY A 177 -3.20 11.52 17.58
C GLY A 177 -1.74 11.11 17.70
N PHE A 178 -1.27 10.33 16.74
CA PHE A 178 0.04 9.71 16.69
C PHE A 178 1.18 10.70 16.96
N GLY A 179 1.24 11.79 16.21
CA GLY A 179 2.30 12.78 16.34
C GLY A 179 2.20 13.70 17.54
N LYS A 180 1.11 13.63 18.33
CA LYS A 180 0.93 14.47 19.52
C LYS A 180 1.69 13.95 20.76
N GLY A 181 2.22 12.72 20.71
CA GLY A 181 2.91 12.11 21.85
C GLY A 181 2.01 11.82 23.07
N VAL A 182 0.67 11.92 22.91
CA VAL A 182 -0.26 11.77 24.03
C VAL A 182 -0.42 10.31 24.44
N ASN A 183 -0.55 9.42 23.48
CA ASN A 183 -0.78 7.99 23.71
C ASN A 183 0.48 7.13 23.55
N PHE A 184 1.41 7.59 22.72
CA PHE A 184 2.71 6.93 22.51
C PHE A 184 3.82 7.98 22.48
N THR A 185 4.96 7.67 23.11
CA THR A 185 6.20 8.41 22.93
C THR A 185 7.26 7.44 22.44
N PHE A 186 7.77 7.70 21.24
CA PHE A 186 8.85 6.92 20.66
C PHE A 186 10.20 7.55 20.99
N HIS A 187 11.13 6.70 21.37
CA HIS A 187 12.50 7.12 21.66
C HIS A 187 13.41 6.39 20.69
N ALA A 188 13.91 7.11 19.69
CA ALA A 188 14.93 6.58 18.81
C ALA A 188 16.14 6.16 19.66
N HIS A 189 16.62 4.95 19.49
CA HIS A 189 17.77 4.44 20.21
C HIS A 189 18.97 4.48 19.29
N THR A 190 19.94 5.30 19.66
CA THR A 190 21.26 5.36 19.03
C THR A 190 22.30 4.97 20.07
N ASP A 191 23.38 4.33 19.63
CA ASP A 191 24.53 4.10 20.51
C ASP A 191 25.24 5.43 20.85
N SER A 192 26.26 5.36 21.73
CA SER A 192 27.05 6.52 22.14
C SER A 192 27.83 7.20 20.99
N VAL A 193 27.87 6.60 19.81
CA VAL A 193 28.55 7.09 18.60
C VAL A 193 27.55 7.57 17.56
N GLY A 194 26.22 7.47 17.84
CA GLY A 194 25.17 7.91 16.93
C GLY A 194 24.68 6.86 15.93
N ASN A 195 25.15 5.60 16.02
CA ASN A 195 24.64 4.52 15.18
C ASN A 195 23.29 4.02 15.70
N SER A 196 22.37 3.69 14.79
CA SER A 196 21.12 3.03 15.15
C SER A 196 21.40 1.67 15.79
N ILE A 197 20.89 1.47 17.01
CA ILE A 197 20.88 0.15 17.64
C ILE A 197 19.68 -0.62 17.08
N PRO A 198 19.78 -1.94 16.87
CA PRO A 198 18.67 -2.77 16.39
C PRO A 198 17.60 -2.98 17.49
N GLU A 199 17.24 -1.91 18.17
CA GLU A 199 16.23 -1.84 19.21
C GLU A 199 15.52 -0.48 19.14
N PHE A 200 14.27 -0.44 19.59
CA PHE A 200 13.58 0.82 19.84
C PHE A 200 12.89 0.79 21.20
N LYS A 201 12.75 1.97 21.79
CA LYS A 201 12.04 2.15 23.04
C LYS A 201 10.76 2.95 22.78
N ILE A 202 9.63 2.45 23.27
CA ILE A 202 8.34 3.13 23.17
C ILE A 202 7.68 3.18 24.53
N THR A 203 7.14 4.35 24.86
CA THR A 203 6.27 4.52 26.03
C THR A 203 4.83 4.54 25.55
N LYS A 204 4.03 3.59 26.00
CA LYS A 204 2.58 3.54 25.81
C LYS A 204 1.92 4.16 27.04
N HIS A 205 1.25 5.30 26.87
CA HIS A 205 0.65 6.06 27.98
C HIS A 205 -0.75 5.59 28.33
N ASN A 206 -1.45 4.98 27.37
CA ASN A 206 -2.82 4.50 27.56
C ASN A 206 -2.95 3.06 27.04
N SER A 207 -3.39 2.14 27.91
CA SER A 207 -3.54 0.72 27.58
C SER A 207 -4.52 0.46 26.41
N ARG A 208 -5.50 1.34 26.20
CA ARG A 208 -6.49 1.22 25.12
C ARG A 208 -6.00 1.76 23.78
N ALA A 209 -4.92 2.55 23.75
CA ALA A 209 -4.34 3.05 22.51
C ALA A 209 -3.68 1.91 21.73
N LYS A 210 -3.88 1.90 20.42
CA LYS A 210 -3.34 0.89 19.50
C LYS A 210 -2.81 1.56 18.24
N LEU A 211 -1.80 0.94 17.62
CA LEU A 211 -1.24 1.35 16.33
C LEU A 211 -1.66 0.38 15.23
N ASP A 212 -1.82 0.93 14.04
CA ASP A 212 -2.07 0.20 12.81
C ASP A 212 -1.28 0.86 11.67
N PHE A 213 -0.35 0.11 11.09
CA PHE A 213 0.46 0.59 9.97
C PHE A 213 -0.05 0.09 8.60
N ASN A 214 -1.24 -0.50 8.50
CA ASN A 214 -1.75 -1.07 7.25
C ASN A 214 -1.80 -0.06 6.08
N ALA A 215 -1.90 1.24 6.37
CA ALA A 215 -1.95 2.31 5.37
C ALA A 215 -0.57 2.84 4.93
N ILE A 216 0.51 2.12 5.24
CA ILE A 216 1.89 2.49 4.88
C ILE A 216 2.81 1.26 4.80
N ALA A 217 2.44 0.17 5.45
CA ALA A 217 3.33 -0.98 5.61
C ALA A 217 3.56 -1.71 4.29
N GLN A 218 2.54 -1.84 3.43
CA GLN A 218 2.69 -2.48 2.13
C GLN A 218 3.67 -1.70 1.26
N GLY A 219 3.52 -0.38 1.18
CA GLY A 219 4.45 0.48 0.46
C GLY A 219 5.88 0.38 0.98
N ILE A 220 6.08 0.34 2.31
CA ILE A 220 7.42 0.16 2.89
C ILE A 220 7.98 -1.23 2.60
N ALA A 221 7.18 -2.29 2.61
CA ALA A 221 7.63 -3.64 2.26
C ALA A 221 8.12 -3.72 0.80
N VAL A 222 7.41 -3.06 -0.13
CA VAL A 222 7.84 -2.88 -1.52
C VAL A 222 9.19 -2.17 -1.59
N ASP A 223 9.35 -1.07 -0.83
CA ASP A 223 10.63 -0.34 -0.78
C ASP A 223 11.76 -1.21 -0.23
N VAL A 224 11.54 -2.02 0.81
CA VAL A 224 12.55 -2.92 1.38
C VAL A 224 13.03 -3.95 0.37
N ILE A 225 12.12 -4.56 -0.39
CA ILE A 225 12.50 -5.51 -1.44
C ILE A 225 13.26 -4.81 -2.56
N ALA A 226 12.80 -3.65 -3.01
CA ALA A 226 13.48 -2.86 -4.04
C ALA A 226 14.90 -2.48 -3.62
N GLU A 227 15.10 -2.04 -2.38
CA GLU A 227 16.41 -1.73 -1.81
C GLU A 227 17.31 -2.96 -1.70
N CYS A 228 16.73 -4.14 -1.39
CA CYS A 228 17.48 -5.39 -1.42
C CYS A 228 18.00 -5.69 -2.85
N LEU A 229 17.16 -5.55 -3.87
CA LEU A 229 17.57 -5.69 -5.26
C LEU A 229 18.66 -4.67 -5.64
N GLU A 230 18.48 -3.41 -5.26
CA GLU A 230 19.45 -2.34 -5.49
C GLU A 230 20.81 -2.60 -4.83
N SER A 231 20.81 -3.15 -3.60
CA SER A 231 22.04 -3.53 -2.89
C SER A 231 22.84 -4.60 -3.64
N LYS A 232 22.17 -5.40 -4.47
CA LYS A 232 22.74 -6.41 -5.36
C LYS A 232 23.03 -5.87 -6.78
N ASN A 233 22.98 -4.54 -6.96
CA ASN A 233 23.21 -3.80 -8.20
C ASN A 233 22.13 -4.00 -9.28
N ALA A 234 20.90 -4.39 -8.94
CA ALA A 234 19.77 -4.37 -9.85
C ALA A 234 19.46 -2.94 -10.31
N LYS A 235 19.20 -2.78 -11.60
CA LYS A 235 18.86 -1.49 -12.25
C LYS A 235 17.53 -1.55 -12.98
N ASN A 236 17.02 -2.77 -13.24
CA ASN A 236 15.83 -3.01 -14.02
C ASN A 236 14.92 -3.98 -13.27
N TYR A 237 13.96 -3.45 -12.50
CA TYR A 237 13.07 -4.27 -11.69
C TYR A 237 11.66 -3.69 -11.57
N PHE A 238 10.75 -4.56 -11.22
CA PHE A 238 9.37 -4.31 -10.84
C PHE A 238 9.09 -5.07 -9.55
N VAL A 239 8.64 -4.37 -8.52
CA VAL A 239 8.22 -4.94 -7.22
C VAL A 239 6.80 -4.50 -6.96
N GLU A 240 5.92 -5.46 -6.66
CA GLU A 240 4.50 -5.20 -6.36
C GLU A 240 4.08 -6.04 -5.16
N ILE A 241 3.31 -5.44 -4.25
CA ILE A 241 2.60 -6.10 -3.15
C ILE A 241 1.21 -5.48 -3.03
N GLY A 242 0.15 -6.24 -3.36
CA GLY A 242 -1.23 -5.82 -3.15
C GLY A 242 -1.71 -4.62 -3.95
N GLY A 243 -0.94 -4.18 -4.95
CA GLY A 243 -1.21 -3.00 -5.77
C GLY A 243 -0.25 -1.84 -5.52
N GLU A 244 0.53 -1.87 -4.45
CA GLU A 244 1.64 -0.98 -4.18
C GLU A 244 2.85 -1.41 -5.00
N ILE A 245 3.41 -0.49 -5.79
CA ILE A 245 4.40 -0.80 -6.83
C ILE A 245 5.61 0.13 -6.72
N ARG A 246 6.81 -0.44 -6.90
CA ARG A 246 8.04 0.32 -7.15
C ARG A 246 8.78 -0.27 -8.35
N VAL A 247 9.16 0.59 -9.26
CA VAL A 247 9.89 0.19 -10.47
C VAL A 247 11.17 0.99 -10.66
N LYS A 248 12.10 0.38 -11.39
CA LYS A 248 13.31 1.05 -11.87
C LYS A 248 13.69 0.51 -13.23
N GLY A 249 14.22 1.41 -14.09
CA GLY A 249 14.74 1.06 -15.41
C GLY A 249 13.68 0.51 -16.35
N LYS A 250 13.98 -0.60 -17.02
CA LYS A 250 13.21 -1.10 -18.16
C LYS A 250 12.80 -2.55 -17.97
N ASN A 251 11.67 -2.90 -18.59
CA ASN A 251 11.22 -4.29 -18.70
C ASN A 251 12.09 -5.12 -19.68
N SER A 252 11.80 -6.40 -19.83
CA SER A 252 12.55 -7.32 -20.70
C SER A 252 12.51 -6.96 -22.20
N GLU A 253 11.55 -6.11 -22.61
CA GLU A 253 11.47 -5.58 -23.98
C GLU A 253 12.25 -4.26 -24.17
N GLY A 254 12.91 -3.77 -23.14
CA GLY A 254 13.63 -2.48 -23.16
C GLY A 254 12.71 -1.25 -23.09
N LYS A 255 11.44 -1.43 -22.70
CA LYS A 255 10.45 -0.37 -22.52
C LYS A 255 10.31 0.01 -21.04
N LEU A 256 9.74 1.18 -20.76
CA LEU A 256 9.35 1.55 -19.40
C LEU A 256 8.28 0.59 -18.85
N TRP A 257 8.22 0.48 -17.54
CA TRP A 257 7.21 -0.30 -16.86
C TRP A 257 5.84 0.35 -17.02
N THR A 258 4.85 -0.48 -17.39
CA THR A 258 3.48 -0.04 -17.64
C THR A 258 2.58 -0.50 -16.51
N ILE A 259 1.82 0.42 -15.92
CA ILE A 259 0.95 0.19 -14.77
C ILE A 259 -0.45 0.61 -15.12
N GLY A 260 -1.43 -0.27 -14.86
CA GLY A 260 -2.85 0.02 -15.02
C GLY A 260 -3.44 0.62 -13.74
N ILE A 261 -4.23 1.66 -13.86
CA ILE A 261 -5.04 2.25 -12.80
C ILE A 261 -6.46 1.72 -12.94
N ASP A 262 -6.96 1.06 -11.90
CA ASP A 262 -8.28 0.47 -11.90
C ASP A 262 -9.38 1.54 -11.88
N LYS A 263 -10.45 1.30 -12.62
CA LYS A 263 -11.69 2.07 -12.50
C LYS A 263 -12.39 1.66 -11.20
N PRO A 264 -12.82 2.62 -10.35
CA PRO A 264 -13.44 2.33 -9.07
C PRO A 264 -14.90 1.86 -9.26
N ILE A 265 -15.09 0.60 -9.65
CA ILE A 265 -16.40 -0.03 -9.82
C ILE A 265 -16.75 -0.75 -8.52
N GLU A 266 -17.92 -0.40 -7.96
CA GLU A 266 -18.41 -1.04 -6.73
C GLU A 266 -18.64 -2.53 -6.92
N GLY A 267 -18.09 -3.34 -6.01
CA GLY A 267 -18.22 -4.81 -6.06
C GLY A 267 -17.36 -5.49 -7.13
N SER A 268 -16.48 -4.77 -7.84
CA SER A 268 -15.56 -5.40 -8.79
C SER A 268 -14.61 -6.36 -8.07
N THR A 269 -14.47 -7.57 -8.63
CA THR A 269 -13.49 -8.57 -8.22
C THR A 269 -12.22 -8.43 -9.06
N GLY A 270 -11.16 -9.17 -8.69
CA GLY A 270 -9.90 -9.16 -9.47
C GLY A 270 -10.06 -9.63 -10.93
N GLU A 271 -11.15 -10.35 -11.25
CA GLU A 271 -11.43 -10.89 -12.59
C GLU A 271 -12.19 -9.91 -13.48
N ASP A 272 -12.96 -8.95 -12.90
CA ASP A 272 -13.81 -7.98 -13.59
C ASP A 272 -13.19 -6.57 -13.58
N ARG A 273 -11.86 -6.46 -13.61
CA ARG A 273 -11.17 -5.18 -13.60
C ARG A 273 -11.33 -4.45 -14.93
N GLU A 274 -11.88 -3.24 -14.88
CA GLU A 274 -11.76 -2.26 -15.96
C GLU A 274 -10.64 -1.29 -15.62
N LEU A 275 -9.77 -1.01 -16.60
CA LEU A 275 -8.77 0.03 -16.44
C LEU A 275 -9.37 1.39 -16.69
N GLN A 276 -9.09 2.33 -15.82
CA GLN A 276 -9.42 3.73 -15.99
C GLN A 276 -8.36 4.44 -16.83
N GLU A 277 -7.09 4.14 -16.54
CA GLU A 277 -5.96 4.77 -17.21
C GLU A 277 -4.75 3.82 -17.21
N ILE A 278 -3.80 4.06 -18.09
CA ILE A 278 -2.52 3.33 -18.17
C ILE A 278 -1.40 4.36 -18.10
N ILE A 279 -0.42 4.12 -17.22
CA ILE A 279 0.75 4.99 -17.05
C ILE A 279 2.05 4.23 -17.29
N GLN A 280 3.09 4.97 -17.69
CA GLN A 280 4.47 4.49 -17.72
C GLN A 280 5.33 5.30 -16.77
N ILE A 281 6.12 4.62 -15.98
CA ILE A 281 7.02 5.24 -14.99
C ILE A 281 8.39 4.58 -15.00
N ASP A 282 9.40 5.34 -14.55
CA ASP A 282 10.77 4.89 -14.30
C ASP A 282 11.26 5.47 -12.97
N ASN A 283 11.91 4.63 -12.18
CA ASN A 283 12.50 5.02 -10.89
C ASN A 283 11.52 5.76 -9.96
N ARG A 284 10.29 5.28 -9.93
CA ARG A 284 9.18 5.83 -9.14
C ARG A 284 8.33 4.70 -8.55
N SER A 285 7.49 5.08 -7.63
CA SER A 285 6.56 4.19 -6.94
C SER A 285 5.12 4.65 -7.15
N VAL A 286 4.17 3.71 -7.10
CA VAL A 286 2.73 3.97 -7.22
C VAL A 286 2.00 3.24 -6.11
N ALA A 287 1.04 3.90 -5.50
CA ALA A 287 0.06 3.29 -4.62
C ALA A 287 -1.34 3.85 -4.89
N THR A 288 -2.36 3.04 -4.67
CA THR A 288 -3.75 3.44 -4.88
C THR A 288 -4.63 3.05 -3.71
N SER A 289 -5.22 4.03 -3.05
CA SER A 289 -6.26 3.84 -2.05
C SER A 289 -7.65 4.11 -2.65
N GLY A 290 -8.66 3.33 -2.24
CA GLY A 290 -10.02 3.50 -2.74
C GLY A 290 -11.10 3.07 -1.75
N SER A 291 -12.25 3.77 -1.75
CA SER A 291 -13.37 3.52 -0.85
C SER A 291 -14.43 2.56 -1.40
N TYR A 292 -14.29 2.13 -2.67
CA TYR A 292 -15.30 1.37 -3.39
C TYR A 292 -15.29 -0.15 -3.08
N ARG A 293 -14.22 -0.67 -2.47
CA ARG A 293 -14.07 -2.11 -2.17
C ARG A 293 -14.55 -2.51 -0.78
N LYS A 294 -14.40 -1.62 0.22
CA LYS A 294 -14.71 -1.92 1.62
C LYS A 294 -15.65 -0.85 2.20
N PHE A 295 -16.89 -1.22 2.39
CA PHE A 295 -17.89 -0.42 3.09
C PHE A 295 -18.92 -1.38 3.71
N TYR A 296 -19.70 -0.91 4.66
CA TYR A 296 -20.91 -1.59 5.08
C TYR A 296 -22.10 -0.64 5.03
N GLU A 297 -23.29 -1.20 4.88
CA GLU A 297 -24.54 -0.45 4.91
C GLU A 297 -25.34 -0.84 6.16
N LYS A 298 -25.81 0.15 6.91
CA LYS A 298 -26.66 -0.03 8.07
C LYS A 298 -27.75 1.02 8.10
N ALA A 299 -29.00 0.59 8.24
CA ALA A 299 -30.18 1.46 8.23
C ALA A 299 -30.27 2.37 6.97
N GLY A 300 -29.82 1.90 5.81
CA GLY A 300 -29.80 2.67 4.56
C GLY A 300 -28.68 3.71 4.47
N ILE A 301 -27.76 3.72 5.41
CA ILE A 301 -26.56 4.60 5.41
C ILE A 301 -25.34 3.75 5.09
N LYS A 302 -24.59 4.20 4.07
CA LYS A 302 -23.33 3.60 3.66
C LYS A 302 -22.18 4.22 4.46
N TYR A 303 -21.39 3.38 5.13
CA TYR A 303 -20.23 3.78 5.92
C TYR A 303 -18.96 3.33 5.20
N SER A 304 -18.11 4.30 4.85
CA SER A 304 -16.78 4.04 4.31
C SER A 304 -15.87 3.45 5.39
N HIS A 305 -15.01 2.52 5.01
CA HIS A 305 -13.94 2.05 5.91
C HIS A 305 -12.87 3.10 6.19
N THR A 306 -12.83 4.17 5.41
CA THR A 306 -11.93 5.32 5.62
C THR A 306 -12.52 6.21 6.71
N ILE A 307 -11.79 6.33 7.82
CA ILE A 307 -12.19 7.15 8.96
C ILE A 307 -11.27 8.37 9.02
N ASP A 308 -11.84 9.57 9.23
CA ASP A 308 -11.04 10.76 9.51
C ASP A 308 -10.59 10.74 10.99
N PRO A 309 -9.28 10.55 11.26
CA PRO A 309 -8.76 10.47 12.63
C PRO A 309 -8.98 11.73 13.45
N ARG A 310 -9.17 12.87 12.78
CA ARG A 310 -9.36 14.20 13.41
C ARG A 310 -10.76 14.39 13.93
N THR A 311 -11.76 13.84 13.24
CA THR A 311 -13.17 13.91 13.63
C THR A 311 -13.65 12.65 14.36
N GLY A 312 -13.06 11.48 14.06
CA GLY A 312 -13.45 10.17 14.57
C GLY A 312 -14.58 9.52 13.77
N TYR A 313 -15.03 10.11 12.66
CA TYR A 313 -16.13 9.61 11.84
C TYR A 313 -15.67 9.11 10.47
N PRO A 314 -16.39 8.13 9.89
CA PRO A 314 -16.21 7.75 8.49
C PRO A 314 -16.38 8.95 7.56
N VAL A 315 -15.55 9.03 6.52
CA VAL A 315 -15.65 10.09 5.51
C VAL A 315 -16.92 9.95 4.68
N THR A 316 -17.50 11.09 4.29
CA THR A 316 -18.76 11.17 3.53
C THR A 316 -18.62 11.89 2.19
N HIS A 317 -17.40 12.29 1.81
CA HIS A 317 -17.14 12.96 0.53
C HIS A 317 -17.17 11.99 -0.66
N SER A 318 -17.15 12.54 -1.85
CA SER A 318 -17.34 11.83 -3.12
C SER A 318 -16.06 11.22 -3.71
N LEU A 319 -14.90 11.30 -3.06
CA LEU A 319 -13.66 10.72 -3.57
C LEU A 319 -13.75 9.19 -3.52
N LEU A 320 -13.56 8.55 -4.67
CA LEU A 320 -13.66 7.10 -4.86
C LEU A 320 -12.29 6.43 -4.81
N SER A 321 -11.28 7.08 -5.42
CA SER A 321 -9.92 6.55 -5.53
C SER A 321 -8.89 7.66 -5.61
N ALA A 322 -7.74 7.44 -4.98
CA ALA A 322 -6.57 8.29 -5.06
C ALA A 322 -5.34 7.43 -5.42
N THR A 323 -4.77 7.67 -6.61
CA THR A 323 -3.51 7.08 -7.05
C THR A 323 -2.40 8.11 -6.88
N VAL A 324 -1.33 7.73 -6.20
CA VAL A 324 -0.18 8.60 -5.93
C VAL A 324 1.07 7.98 -6.52
N VAL A 325 1.81 8.77 -7.29
CA VAL A 325 3.16 8.45 -7.76
C VAL A 325 4.16 9.27 -6.96
N ALA A 326 5.09 8.61 -6.32
CA ALA A 326 6.12 9.24 -5.47
C ALA A 326 7.49 8.59 -5.68
N GLU A 327 8.52 9.15 -5.04
CA GLU A 327 9.85 8.56 -5.04
C GLU A 327 9.88 7.20 -4.33
N ASN A 328 9.22 7.09 -3.17
CA ASN A 328 9.15 5.90 -2.34
C ASN A 328 7.71 5.38 -2.25
N CYS A 329 7.56 4.06 -2.22
CA CYS A 329 6.24 3.42 -2.18
C CYS A 329 5.52 3.66 -0.85
N GLY A 330 6.24 3.67 0.28
CA GLY A 330 5.66 4.01 1.58
C GLY A 330 5.08 5.42 1.64
N ILE A 331 5.68 6.41 0.95
CA ILE A 331 5.13 7.76 0.82
C ILE A 331 3.87 7.74 -0.04
N ALA A 332 3.91 7.04 -1.18
CA ALA A 332 2.75 6.94 -2.07
C ALA A 332 1.54 6.32 -1.36
N ASP A 333 1.73 5.24 -0.63
CA ASP A 333 0.71 4.49 0.13
C ASP A 333 0.08 5.37 1.23
N ALA A 334 0.90 5.98 2.10
CA ALA A 334 0.42 6.87 3.14
C ALA A 334 -0.33 8.10 2.59
N MET A 335 0.18 8.70 1.51
CA MET A 335 -0.46 9.89 0.92
C MET A 335 -1.73 9.55 0.16
N ALA A 336 -1.81 8.39 -0.50
CA ALA A 336 -3.05 7.90 -1.09
C ALA A 336 -4.15 7.76 -0.02
N THR A 337 -3.82 7.18 1.14
CA THR A 337 -4.74 7.10 2.30
C THR A 337 -5.08 8.50 2.85
N ALA A 338 -4.11 9.40 2.99
CA ALA A 338 -4.37 10.77 3.45
C ALA A 338 -5.36 11.51 2.53
N PHE A 339 -5.21 11.36 1.21
CA PHE A 339 -6.13 11.97 0.25
C PHE A 339 -7.52 11.35 0.33
N MET A 340 -7.62 10.03 0.55
CA MET A 340 -8.92 9.39 0.82
C MET A 340 -9.60 9.92 2.09
N VAL A 341 -8.84 10.41 3.07
CA VAL A 341 -9.40 11.08 4.25
C VAL A 341 -9.77 12.53 3.96
N MET A 342 -8.96 13.26 3.18
CA MET A 342 -9.17 14.67 2.87
C MET A 342 -10.35 14.92 1.93
N GLY A 343 -10.57 14.02 0.95
CA GLY A 343 -11.47 14.23 -0.17
C GLY A 343 -10.85 15.07 -1.29
N ALA A 344 -11.52 15.13 -2.45
CA ALA A 344 -10.94 15.69 -3.67
C ALA A 344 -10.50 17.16 -3.51
N ASP A 345 -11.39 18.04 -3.05
CA ASP A 345 -11.11 19.48 -2.99
C ASP A 345 -9.92 19.80 -2.08
N LYS A 346 -9.90 19.20 -0.87
CA LYS A 346 -8.78 19.42 0.07
C LYS A 346 -7.48 18.79 -0.40
N SER A 347 -7.55 17.67 -1.12
CA SER A 347 -6.38 17.04 -1.72
C SER A 347 -5.78 17.91 -2.81
N ILE A 348 -6.62 18.52 -3.66
CA ILE A 348 -6.17 19.46 -4.70
C ILE A 348 -5.55 20.71 -4.06
N GLN A 349 -6.19 21.26 -3.01
CA GLN A 349 -5.62 22.37 -2.26
C GLN A 349 -4.25 22.02 -1.67
N PHE A 350 -4.16 20.88 -0.99
CA PHE A 350 -2.92 20.37 -0.40
C PHE A 350 -1.79 20.25 -1.42
N LEU A 351 -2.06 19.68 -2.60
CA LEU A 351 -1.07 19.52 -3.66
C LEU A 351 -0.55 20.87 -4.18
N ASN A 352 -1.41 21.89 -4.24
CA ASN A 352 -1.02 23.24 -4.61
C ASN A 352 -0.18 23.94 -3.53
N GLU A 353 -0.41 23.63 -2.26
CA GLU A 353 0.31 24.19 -1.11
C GLU A 353 1.65 23.49 -0.85
N HIS A 354 1.83 22.23 -1.33
CA HIS A 354 3.00 21.40 -1.07
C HIS A 354 3.67 20.85 -2.34
N PRO A 355 4.07 21.73 -3.30
CA PRO A 355 4.75 21.28 -4.53
C PRO A 355 6.11 20.63 -4.26
N GLU A 356 6.72 20.91 -3.10
CA GLU A 356 8.01 20.34 -2.68
C GLU A 356 7.97 18.83 -2.43
N LEU A 357 6.78 18.25 -2.22
CA LEU A 357 6.61 16.81 -2.04
C LEU A 357 6.77 16.01 -3.33
N ASN A 358 6.76 16.69 -4.49
CA ASN A 358 6.94 16.08 -5.81
C ASN A 358 6.05 14.85 -6.03
N LEU A 359 4.76 14.98 -5.66
CA LEU A 359 3.75 13.94 -5.84
C LEU A 359 3.01 14.16 -7.16
N ASP A 360 2.91 13.09 -7.95
CA ASP A 360 2.01 13.06 -9.10
C ASP A 360 0.76 12.27 -8.70
N VAL A 361 -0.41 12.88 -8.86
CA VAL A 361 -1.65 12.37 -8.28
C VAL A 361 -2.76 12.28 -9.32
N TYR A 362 -3.52 11.18 -9.26
CA TYR A 362 -4.74 10.96 -10.03
C TYR A 362 -5.89 10.64 -9.09
N LEU A 363 -6.90 11.51 -9.06
CA LEU A 363 -8.08 11.37 -8.22
C LEU A 363 -9.30 11.03 -9.06
N ILE A 364 -10.11 10.10 -8.60
CA ILE A 364 -11.41 9.75 -9.21
C ILE A 364 -12.50 10.00 -8.17
N PHE A 365 -13.48 10.82 -8.52
CA PHE A 365 -14.57 11.21 -7.62
C PHE A 365 -15.90 11.35 -8.37
N THR A 366 -17.01 11.45 -7.63
CA THR A 366 -18.31 11.76 -8.19
C THR A 366 -18.64 13.23 -7.97
N ASN A 367 -19.20 13.88 -8.99
CA ASN A 367 -19.72 15.24 -8.86
C ASN A 367 -21.13 15.25 -8.24
N ASP A 368 -21.69 16.46 -8.02
CA ASP A 368 -23.04 16.66 -7.47
C ASP A 368 -24.18 16.01 -8.27
N LYS A 369 -23.91 15.62 -9.52
CA LYS A 369 -24.85 14.93 -10.41
C LYS A 369 -24.65 13.41 -10.42
N GLY A 370 -23.78 12.89 -9.55
CA GLY A 370 -23.44 11.48 -9.47
C GLY A 370 -22.61 10.97 -10.66
N ARG A 371 -22.00 11.85 -11.46
CA ARG A 371 -21.12 11.46 -12.56
C ARG A 371 -19.69 11.37 -12.09
N MET A 372 -19.00 10.35 -12.55
CA MET A 372 -17.57 10.17 -12.29
C MET A 372 -16.77 11.25 -13.02
N GLU A 373 -15.88 11.91 -12.30
CA GLU A 373 -14.92 12.91 -12.79
C GLU A 373 -13.52 12.56 -12.28
N THR A 374 -12.50 13.07 -12.98
CA THR A 374 -11.11 12.86 -12.64
C THR A 374 -10.38 14.19 -12.51
N TYR A 375 -9.43 14.23 -11.58
CA TYR A 375 -8.43 15.27 -11.48
C TYR A 375 -7.05 14.62 -11.48
N PHE A 376 -6.09 15.23 -12.15
CA PHE A 376 -4.69 14.81 -12.09
C PHE A 376 -3.75 16.01 -12.11
N THR A 377 -2.59 15.84 -11.48
CA THR A 377 -1.54 16.84 -11.50
C THR A 377 -0.93 16.95 -12.91
N LYS A 378 -0.38 18.11 -13.24
CA LYS A 378 0.21 18.37 -14.57
C LYS A 378 1.30 17.39 -14.95
N ASP A 379 2.09 16.94 -13.98
CA ASP A 379 3.19 16.02 -14.24
C ASP A 379 2.70 14.57 -14.33
N PHE A 380 1.58 14.23 -13.67
CA PHE A 380 0.90 12.96 -13.87
C PHE A 380 0.40 12.77 -15.31
N GLU A 381 -0.09 13.84 -15.95
CA GLU A 381 -0.55 13.79 -17.36
C GLU A 381 0.53 13.24 -18.31
N LYS A 382 1.82 13.54 -18.02
CA LYS A 382 2.95 13.08 -18.83
C LYS A 382 3.22 11.58 -18.72
N LEU A 383 2.73 10.95 -17.65
CA LEU A 383 2.90 9.51 -17.40
C LEU A 383 1.86 8.68 -18.16
N ILE A 384 0.73 9.28 -18.56
CA ILE A 384 -0.36 8.60 -19.25
C ILE A 384 0.10 8.21 -20.66
N VAL A 385 -0.17 6.95 -21.03
CA VAL A 385 0.13 6.42 -22.36
C VAL A 385 -1.14 6.16 -23.14
N GLU A 386 -1.08 6.45 -24.46
CA GLU A 386 -2.21 6.27 -25.39
C GLU A 386 -2.45 4.79 -25.76
#